data_5b1e8fed210fea6879f64917fcd9b5de
#
_entry.id   5b1e8fed210fea6879f64917fcd9b5de
#
_cell.length_a   1.000
_cell.length_b   1.000
_cell.length_c   1.000
_cell.angle_alpha   90.00
_cell.angle_beta   90.00
_cell.angle_gamma   90.00
#
_symmetry.space_group_name_H-M   'P 1'
#
loop_
_entity.id
_entity.type
_entity.pdbx_description
1 polymer ?
#
loop_
_entity_poly.entity_id
_entity_poly.type
_entity_poly.pdbx_seq_one_letter_code
_entity_poly.pdbx_strand_id
1 'polypeptide(L)'
;MDHLAITNCQLTESDLTHLSQCLNIRQLKGLDLSGVTMTDFSPKILHILLEQVAATLQELNLEQCRITESQLKSILPVLSCCSQLRTFSLCGNVLSMAIMEKLLRHTTGLINLSDEFYPAPQESYSPHGALHLGRLAQLRDKLIEIMQDLGRPRAIWLSSSPCPCWSNKTFYPEEPFLCHCYMSA
;
A
#
# COMPACT_ATOMS: atom_id res chain seq x y z
N MET A 1 24.04 1.58 -2.45
CA MET A 1 22.86 2.31 -1.93
C MET A 1 21.82 1.29 -1.56
N ASP A 2 21.46 1.23 -0.28
CA ASP A 2 20.52 0.22 0.21
C ASP A 2 19.10 0.76 0.36
N HIS A 3 18.97 2.03 0.67
CA HIS A 3 17.68 2.69 0.87
C HIS A 3 17.61 3.99 0.08
N LEU A 4 16.50 4.22 -0.58
CA LEU A 4 16.20 5.45 -1.29
C LEU A 4 14.86 5.99 -0.81
N ALA A 5 14.83 7.24 -0.39
CA ALA A 5 13.62 7.94 -0.04
C ALA A 5 13.52 9.24 -0.84
N ILE A 6 12.47 9.38 -1.62
CA ILE A 6 12.12 10.59 -2.35
C ILE A 6 10.67 10.89 -1.97
N THR A 7 10.49 11.77 -1.00
CA THR A 7 9.19 11.94 -0.35
C THR A 7 8.68 13.37 -0.45
N ASN A 8 7.36 13.52 -0.50
CA ASN A 8 6.67 14.82 -0.42
C ASN A 8 7.17 15.84 -1.44
N CYS A 9 7.48 15.39 -2.65
CA CYS A 9 7.94 16.24 -3.73
C CYS A 9 7.21 15.91 -5.03
N GLN A 10 7.36 16.78 -6.00
CA GLN A 10 6.83 16.55 -7.34
C GLN A 10 7.88 15.85 -8.18
N LEU A 11 7.55 14.64 -8.60
CA LEU A 11 8.30 13.90 -9.59
C LEU A 11 7.52 13.82 -10.87
N THR A 12 8.24 13.79 -11.98
CA THR A 12 7.66 13.53 -13.28
C THR A 12 7.81 12.06 -13.63
N GLU A 13 7.04 11.59 -14.60
CA GLU A 13 7.19 10.24 -15.13
C GLU A 13 8.60 10.02 -15.69
N SER A 14 9.18 11.05 -16.29
CA SER A 14 10.56 11.03 -16.77
C SER A 14 11.56 10.80 -15.64
N ASP A 15 11.36 11.42 -14.49
CA ASP A 15 12.22 11.22 -13.33
C ASP A 15 12.22 9.75 -12.88
N LEU A 16 11.05 9.12 -12.81
CA LEU A 16 10.95 7.72 -12.46
C LEU A 16 11.55 6.81 -13.53
N THR A 17 11.41 7.18 -14.80
CA THR A 17 12.03 6.44 -15.91
C THR A 17 13.55 6.46 -15.77
N HIS A 18 14.13 7.63 -15.49
CA HIS A 18 15.58 7.75 -15.27
C HIS A 18 16.01 6.93 -14.04
N LEU A 19 15.25 6.99 -12.96
CA LEU A 19 15.53 6.20 -11.77
C LEU A 19 15.56 4.69 -12.10
N SER A 20 14.58 4.21 -12.87
CA SER A 20 14.50 2.80 -13.24
C SER A 20 15.67 2.32 -14.10
N GLN A 21 16.35 3.24 -14.77
CA GLN A 21 17.53 2.95 -15.61
C GLN A 21 18.84 2.98 -14.83
N CYS A 22 18.84 3.48 -13.60
CA CYS A 22 20.04 3.52 -12.77
C CYS A 22 20.44 2.10 -12.35
N LEU A 23 21.67 1.69 -12.65
CA LEU A 23 22.16 0.37 -12.28
C LEU A 23 22.21 0.17 -10.75
N ASN A 24 22.46 1.24 -10.02
CA ASN A 24 22.60 1.19 -8.55
C ASN A 24 21.31 0.84 -7.81
N ILE A 25 20.14 1.01 -8.42
CA ILE A 25 18.87 0.67 -7.76
C ILE A 25 18.63 -0.83 -7.68
N ARG A 26 19.31 -1.63 -8.48
CA ARG A 26 19.15 -3.09 -8.47
C ARG A 26 19.60 -3.75 -7.18
N GLN A 27 20.26 -3.01 -6.30
CA GLN A 27 20.70 -3.48 -4.98
C GLN A 27 19.82 -2.90 -3.87
N LEU A 28 18.76 -2.16 -4.21
CA LEU A 28 17.94 -1.45 -3.26
C LEU A 28 17.18 -2.41 -2.36
N LYS A 29 17.25 -2.17 -1.06
CA LYS A 29 16.49 -2.91 -0.04
C LYS A 29 15.26 -2.14 0.42
N GLY A 30 15.31 -0.82 0.41
CA GLY A 30 14.21 0.04 0.79
C GLY A 30 13.93 1.11 -0.24
N LEU A 31 12.65 1.28 -0.58
CA LEU A 31 12.17 2.34 -1.48
C LEU A 31 10.98 3.04 -0.83
N ASP A 32 11.14 4.33 -0.58
CA ASP A 32 10.10 5.19 -0.04
C ASP A 32 9.79 6.32 -1.01
N LEU A 33 8.60 6.29 -1.59
CA LEU A 33 8.07 7.31 -2.49
C LEU A 33 6.84 7.99 -1.89
N SER A 34 6.67 7.93 -0.58
CA SER A 34 5.50 8.50 0.10
C SER A 34 5.32 9.98 -0.19
N GLY A 35 4.09 10.39 -0.44
CA GLY A 35 3.75 11.77 -0.75
C GLY A 35 4.07 12.23 -2.18
N VAL A 36 4.53 11.32 -3.05
CA VAL A 36 4.72 11.60 -4.47
C VAL A 36 3.44 11.29 -5.23
N THR A 37 2.79 12.30 -5.79
CA THR A 37 1.53 12.10 -6.54
C THR A 37 1.80 11.40 -7.85
N MET A 38 1.16 10.24 -8.05
CA MET A 38 1.38 9.38 -9.22
C MET A 38 0.18 9.27 -10.15
N THR A 39 -0.91 9.97 -9.88
CA THR A 39 -2.20 9.82 -10.60
C THR A 39 -2.04 9.90 -12.12
N ASP A 40 -1.22 10.82 -12.61
CA ASP A 40 -1.04 11.09 -14.03
C ASP A 40 0.04 10.21 -14.70
N PHE A 41 0.69 9.36 -13.93
CA PHE A 41 1.74 8.49 -14.46
C PHE A 41 1.15 7.29 -15.21
N SER A 42 1.86 6.85 -16.26
CA SER A 42 1.52 5.60 -16.93
C SER A 42 1.56 4.44 -15.94
N PRO A 43 0.57 3.51 -15.99
CA PRO A 43 0.60 2.32 -15.14
C PRO A 43 1.89 1.49 -15.27
N LYS A 44 2.55 1.59 -16.41
CA LYS A 44 3.77 0.82 -16.68
C LYS A 44 4.99 1.32 -15.93
N ILE A 45 5.05 2.61 -15.59
CA ILE A 45 6.28 3.18 -15.02
C ILE A 45 6.60 2.59 -13.65
N LEU A 46 5.59 2.44 -12.80
CA LEU A 46 5.76 1.84 -11.50
C LEU A 46 6.13 0.35 -11.60
N HIS A 47 5.52 -0.34 -12.54
CA HIS A 47 5.84 -1.73 -12.84
C HIS A 47 7.31 -1.90 -13.25
N ILE A 48 7.78 -1.08 -14.18
CA ILE A 48 9.18 -1.11 -14.64
C ILE A 48 10.15 -0.82 -13.49
N LEU A 49 9.84 0.18 -12.67
CA LEU A 49 10.68 0.51 -11.52
C LEU A 49 10.78 -0.67 -10.54
N LEU A 50 9.65 -1.28 -10.21
CA LEU A 50 9.62 -2.42 -9.28
C LEU A 50 10.32 -3.65 -9.84
N GLU A 51 10.25 -3.89 -11.15
CA GLU A 51 11.01 -4.98 -11.78
C GLU A 51 12.52 -4.87 -11.52
N GLN A 52 13.04 -3.65 -11.52
CA GLN A 52 14.48 -3.43 -11.30
C GLN A 52 14.92 -3.76 -9.88
N VAL A 53 14.03 -3.64 -8.91
CA VAL A 53 14.36 -3.80 -7.48
C VAL A 53 13.74 -5.07 -6.88
N ALA A 54 12.95 -5.82 -7.61
CA ALA A 54 12.16 -6.94 -7.10
C ALA A 54 13.01 -8.00 -6.37
N ALA A 55 14.22 -8.27 -6.84
CA ALA A 55 15.08 -9.31 -6.27
C ALA A 55 15.64 -8.95 -4.87
N THR A 56 15.72 -7.67 -4.54
CA THR A 56 16.40 -7.20 -3.33
C THR A 56 15.50 -6.42 -2.39
N LEU A 57 14.34 -5.95 -2.84
CA LEU A 57 13.49 -5.05 -2.09
C LEU A 57 12.93 -5.71 -0.83
N GLN A 58 13.15 -5.09 0.32
CA GLN A 58 12.66 -5.53 1.64
C GLN A 58 11.58 -4.61 2.19
N GLU A 59 11.64 -3.32 1.85
CA GLU A 59 10.70 -2.32 2.33
C GLU A 59 10.19 -1.48 1.16
N LEU A 60 8.87 -1.37 1.04
CA LEU A 60 8.23 -0.54 0.02
C LEU A 60 7.17 0.35 0.68
N ASN A 61 7.36 1.65 0.57
CA ASN A 61 6.42 2.63 1.08
C ASN A 61 5.87 3.49 -0.07
N LEU A 62 4.57 3.34 -0.33
CA LEU A 62 3.83 4.08 -1.35
C LEU A 62 2.67 4.85 -0.72
N GLU A 63 2.84 5.32 0.51
CA GLU A 63 1.80 6.05 1.22
C GLU A 63 1.52 7.41 0.56
N GLN A 64 0.25 7.79 0.54
CA GLN A 64 -0.20 9.10 0.06
C GLN A 64 0.29 9.45 -1.36
N CYS A 65 0.34 8.46 -2.23
CA CYS A 65 0.81 8.64 -3.62
C CYS A 65 -0.34 8.85 -4.62
N ARG A 66 -1.58 8.81 -4.19
CA ARG A 66 -2.76 8.88 -5.07
C ARG A 66 -2.68 7.87 -6.21
N ILE A 67 -2.31 6.64 -5.87
CA ILE A 67 -2.18 5.56 -6.84
C ILE A 67 -3.57 5.15 -7.33
N THR A 68 -3.73 5.01 -8.64
CA THR A 68 -4.98 4.55 -9.26
C THR A 68 -5.09 3.02 -9.22
N GLU A 69 -6.30 2.50 -9.36
CA GLU A 69 -6.52 1.05 -9.45
C GLU A 69 -5.77 0.43 -10.62
N SER A 70 -5.73 1.12 -11.77
CA SER A 70 -5.03 0.63 -12.96
C SER A 70 -3.52 0.51 -12.71
N GLN A 71 -2.94 1.46 -11.98
CA GLN A 71 -1.53 1.40 -11.59
C GLN A 71 -1.28 0.24 -10.61
N LEU A 72 -2.16 0.04 -9.62
CA LEU A 72 -2.05 -1.07 -8.69
C LEU A 72 -2.17 -2.42 -9.39
N LYS A 73 -3.13 -2.58 -10.31
CA LYS A 73 -3.26 -3.79 -11.10
C LYS A 73 -2.01 -4.10 -11.91
N SER A 74 -1.36 -3.06 -12.43
CA SER A 74 -0.12 -3.21 -13.20
C SER A 74 1.04 -3.73 -12.36
N ILE A 75 1.11 -3.38 -11.07
CA ILE A 75 2.21 -3.80 -10.20
C ILE A 75 1.97 -5.13 -9.49
N LEU A 76 0.75 -5.65 -9.46
CA LEU A 76 0.44 -6.90 -8.76
C LEU A 76 1.34 -8.07 -9.18
N PRO A 77 1.56 -8.33 -10.48
CA PRO A 77 2.44 -9.43 -10.88
C PRO A 77 3.88 -9.26 -10.41
N VAL A 78 4.44 -8.06 -10.53
CA VAL A 78 5.82 -7.80 -10.11
C VAL A 78 5.95 -7.79 -8.60
N LEU A 79 4.93 -7.33 -7.89
CA LEU A 79 4.89 -7.34 -6.44
C LEU A 79 4.99 -8.78 -5.90
N SER A 80 4.32 -9.73 -6.56
CA SER A 80 4.39 -11.15 -6.20
C SER A 80 5.79 -11.74 -6.38
N CYS A 81 6.65 -11.09 -7.15
CA CYS A 81 8.03 -11.49 -7.37
C CYS A 81 9.02 -10.88 -6.36
N CYS A 82 8.57 -9.95 -5.52
CA CYS A 82 9.39 -9.31 -4.50
C CYS A 82 9.57 -10.24 -3.30
N SER A 83 10.29 -11.34 -3.47
CA SER A 83 10.41 -12.43 -2.49
C SER A 83 11.07 -12.03 -1.17
N GLN A 84 11.84 -10.94 -1.16
CA GLN A 84 12.53 -10.44 0.03
C GLN A 84 11.70 -9.42 0.81
N LEU A 85 10.52 -9.05 0.31
CA LEU A 85 9.70 -8.00 0.89
C LEU A 85 9.23 -8.36 2.29
N ARG A 86 9.45 -7.46 3.25
CA ARG A 86 9.08 -7.58 4.67
C ARG A 86 8.03 -6.58 5.08
N THR A 87 8.13 -5.37 4.55
CA THR A 87 7.24 -4.26 4.90
C THR A 87 6.67 -3.63 3.63
N PHE A 88 5.35 -3.49 3.60
CA PHE A 88 4.65 -2.86 2.48
C PHE A 88 3.56 -1.95 3.02
N SER A 89 3.52 -0.70 2.57
CA SER A 89 2.51 0.25 2.98
C SER A 89 1.87 0.98 1.81
N LEU A 90 0.53 1.00 1.81
CA LEU A 90 -0.31 1.76 0.88
C LEU A 90 -1.24 2.74 1.61
N CYS A 91 -0.99 3.05 2.87
CA CYS A 91 -1.83 3.97 3.62
C CYS A 91 -1.98 5.32 2.90
N GLY A 92 -3.14 5.97 3.06
CA GLY A 92 -3.39 7.25 2.42
C GLY A 92 -3.73 7.20 0.94
N ASN A 93 -3.82 6.01 0.35
CA ASN A 93 -4.38 5.80 -0.98
C ASN A 93 -5.83 5.34 -0.87
N VAL A 94 -6.58 5.45 -1.95
CA VAL A 94 -7.97 5.00 -2.00
C VAL A 94 -8.01 3.63 -2.68
N LEU A 95 -8.37 2.60 -1.92
CA LEU A 95 -8.44 1.22 -2.41
C LEU A 95 -9.86 0.68 -2.27
N SER A 96 -10.37 0.04 -3.33
CA SER A 96 -11.62 -0.72 -3.26
C SER A 96 -11.37 -2.10 -2.62
N MET A 97 -12.43 -2.71 -2.12
CA MET A 97 -12.35 -4.10 -1.64
C MET A 97 -11.85 -5.06 -2.72
N ALA A 98 -12.28 -4.84 -3.96
CA ALA A 98 -11.85 -5.69 -5.09
C ALA A 98 -10.34 -5.65 -5.28
N ILE A 99 -9.72 -4.47 -5.22
CA ILE A 99 -8.27 -4.36 -5.37
C ILE A 99 -7.53 -4.87 -4.14
N MET A 100 -8.07 -4.69 -2.95
CA MET A 100 -7.49 -5.24 -1.73
C MET A 100 -7.48 -6.76 -1.75
N GLU A 101 -8.55 -7.39 -2.21
CA GLU A 101 -8.60 -8.84 -2.39
C GLU A 101 -7.51 -9.32 -3.34
N LYS A 102 -7.35 -8.65 -4.48
CA LYS A 102 -6.29 -8.96 -5.45
C LYS A 102 -4.89 -8.81 -4.85
N LEU A 103 -4.66 -7.75 -4.07
CA LEU A 103 -3.41 -7.55 -3.35
C LEU A 103 -3.10 -8.71 -2.41
N LEU A 104 -4.06 -9.13 -1.61
CA LEU A 104 -3.89 -10.24 -0.68
C LEU A 104 -3.57 -11.54 -1.42
N ARG A 105 -4.25 -11.81 -2.53
CA ARG A 105 -4.01 -13.01 -3.34
C ARG A 105 -2.62 -13.01 -3.95
N HIS A 106 -2.18 -11.89 -4.52
CA HIS A 106 -0.86 -11.81 -5.16
C HIS A 106 0.30 -11.82 -4.17
N THR A 107 0.08 -11.43 -2.92
CA THR A 107 1.12 -11.37 -1.91
C THR A 107 1.16 -12.60 -0.99
N THR A 108 0.26 -13.55 -1.18
CA THR A 108 0.19 -14.77 -0.35
C THR A 108 1.49 -15.56 -0.38
N GLY A 109 2.19 -15.62 -1.50
CA GLY A 109 3.48 -16.30 -1.63
C GLY A 109 4.67 -15.57 -1.01
N LEU A 110 4.49 -14.35 -0.53
CA LEU A 110 5.57 -13.56 0.05
C LEU A 110 5.76 -13.91 1.53
N ILE A 111 6.47 -14.99 1.79
CA ILE A 111 6.61 -15.58 3.13
C ILE A 111 7.31 -14.67 4.14
N ASN A 112 8.13 -13.72 3.68
CA ASN A 112 8.83 -12.77 4.54
C ASN A 112 8.01 -11.52 4.86
N LEU A 113 6.87 -11.32 4.19
CA LEU A 113 6.03 -10.14 4.38
C LEU A 113 5.31 -10.25 5.73
N SER A 114 5.71 -9.43 6.68
CA SER A 114 5.21 -9.42 8.06
C SER A 114 4.45 -8.16 8.43
N ASP A 115 4.81 -7.03 7.82
CA ASP A 115 4.22 -5.73 8.13
C ASP A 115 3.50 -5.19 6.90
N GLU A 116 2.18 -5.31 6.91
CA GLU A 116 1.32 -4.88 5.81
C GLU A 116 0.38 -3.78 6.29
N PHE A 117 0.47 -2.62 5.67
CA PHE A 117 -0.32 -1.45 6.04
C PHE A 117 -1.16 -1.00 4.86
N TYR A 118 -2.48 -1.07 5.00
CA TYR A 118 -3.42 -0.69 3.95
C TYR A 118 -4.39 0.37 4.46
N PRO A 119 -4.95 1.21 3.59
CA PRO A 119 -6.04 2.09 3.97
C PRO A 119 -7.30 1.27 4.20
N ALA A 120 -8.21 1.77 5.03
CA ALA A 120 -9.55 1.21 5.09
C ALA A 120 -10.18 1.23 3.69
N PRO A 121 -10.90 0.16 3.29
CA PRO A 121 -11.51 0.10 1.95
C PRO A 121 -12.42 1.29 1.70
N GLN A 122 -12.46 1.79 0.45
CA GLN A 122 -13.29 2.95 0.11
C GLN A 122 -14.76 2.71 0.42
N GLU A 123 -15.24 1.48 0.37
CA GLU A 123 -16.62 1.13 0.69
C GLU A 123 -16.98 1.31 2.16
N SER A 124 -15.98 1.48 3.03
CA SER A 124 -16.21 1.80 4.45
C SER A 124 -16.51 3.27 4.69
N TYR A 125 -16.35 4.13 3.69
CA TYR A 125 -16.63 5.56 3.80
C TYR A 125 -18.01 5.90 3.22
N SER A 126 -18.67 6.91 3.82
CA SER A 126 -19.90 7.47 3.28
C SER A 126 -19.59 8.32 2.03
N PRO A 127 -20.63 8.69 1.23
CA PRO A 127 -20.45 9.62 0.11
C PRO A 127 -19.87 10.98 0.52
N HIS A 128 -20.00 11.34 1.79
CA HIS A 128 -19.47 12.59 2.35
C HIS A 128 -18.03 12.44 2.91
N GLY A 129 -17.42 11.27 2.77
CA GLY A 129 -16.07 11.02 3.24
C GLY A 129 -15.94 10.63 4.70
N ALA A 130 -17.04 10.38 5.42
CA ALA A 130 -17.01 9.94 6.80
C ALA A 130 -16.84 8.42 6.88
N LEU A 131 -15.96 7.97 7.78
CA LEU A 131 -15.73 6.54 8.01
C LEU A 131 -16.92 5.91 8.75
N HIS A 132 -17.44 4.82 8.17
CA HIS A 132 -18.54 4.03 8.75
C HIS A 132 -17.98 2.80 9.44
N LEU A 133 -17.93 2.83 10.78
CA LEU A 133 -17.31 1.76 11.57
C LEU A 133 -17.98 0.41 11.38
N GLY A 134 -19.31 0.38 11.28
CA GLY A 134 -20.04 -0.86 11.04
C GLY A 134 -19.67 -1.51 9.71
N ARG A 135 -19.52 -0.71 8.66
CA ARG A 135 -19.06 -1.20 7.36
C ARG A 135 -17.62 -1.65 7.41
N LEU A 136 -16.75 -0.88 8.06
CA LEU A 136 -15.35 -1.25 8.22
C LEU A 136 -15.21 -2.59 8.92
N ALA A 137 -15.98 -2.84 9.99
CA ALA A 137 -15.98 -4.12 10.68
C ALA A 137 -16.39 -5.27 9.77
N GLN A 138 -17.44 -5.09 8.97
CA GLN A 138 -17.89 -6.10 8.01
C GLN A 138 -16.84 -6.39 6.93
N LEU A 139 -16.22 -5.35 6.40
CA LEU A 139 -15.20 -5.50 5.36
C LEU A 139 -13.92 -6.12 5.93
N ARG A 140 -13.57 -5.79 7.16
CA ARG A 140 -12.46 -6.43 7.87
C ARG A 140 -12.71 -7.93 8.02
N ASP A 141 -13.92 -8.34 8.40
CA ASP A 141 -14.26 -9.75 8.54
C ASP A 141 -14.14 -10.49 7.20
N LYS A 142 -14.56 -9.85 6.10
CA LYS A 142 -14.36 -10.41 4.75
C LYS A 142 -12.88 -10.54 4.39
N LEU A 143 -12.05 -9.58 4.75
CA LEU A 143 -10.61 -9.66 4.51
C LEU A 143 -9.98 -10.81 5.31
N ILE A 144 -10.43 -11.02 6.55
CA ILE A 144 -9.99 -12.15 7.38
C ILE A 144 -10.38 -13.48 6.72
N GLU A 145 -11.61 -13.60 6.24
CA GLU A 145 -12.07 -14.80 5.52
C GLU A 145 -11.20 -15.07 4.29
N ILE A 146 -10.90 -14.04 3.49
CA ILE A 146 -10.05 -14.17 2.32
C ILE A 146 -8.66 -14.67 2.72
N MET A 147 -8.08 -14.11 3.77
CA MET A 147 -6.75 -14.53 4.26
C MET A 147 -6.76 -15.98 4.76
N GLN A 148 -7.83 -16.39 5.43
CA GLN A 148 -8.02 -17.79 5.88
C GLN A 148 -8.13 -18.72 4.68
N ASP A 149 -8.92 -18.37 3.68
CA ASP A 149 -9.10 -19.17 2.46
C ASP A 149 -7.79 -19.31 1.67
N LEU A 150 -6.92 -18.30 1.72
CA LEU A 150 -5.60 -18.34 1.11
C LEU A 150 -4.61 -19.23 1.87
N GLY A 151 -4.98 -19.71 3.04
CA GLY A 151 -4.23 -20.71 3.81
C GLY A 151 -2.98 -20.18 4.49
N ARG A 152 -2.79 -18.86 4.54
CA ARG A 152 -1.66 -18.24 5.20
C ARG A 152 -2.14 -17.25 6.27
N PRO A 153 -1.81 -17.48 7.54
CA PRO A 153 -2.09 -16.50 8.59
C PRO A 153 -1.31 -15.21 8.32
N ARG A 154 -2.02 -14.08 8.32
CA ARG A 154 -1.44 -12.75 8.08
C ARG A 154 -2.08 -11.78 9.04
N ALA A 155 -1.30 -10.82 9.48
CA ALA A 155 -1.82 -9.66 10.21
C ALA A 155 -1.68 -8.43 9.31
N ILE A 156 -2.78 -7.77 9.02
CA ILE A 156 -2.78 -6.52 8.27
C ILE A 156 -3.23 -5.37 9.16
N TRP A 157 -2.70 -4.20 8.89
CA TRP A 157 -3.05 -2.97 9.58
C TRP A 157 -3.90 -2.12 8.65
N LEU A 158 -5.10 -1.75 9.10
CA LEU A 158 -5.98 -0.86 8.33
C LEU A 158 -5.93 0.52 8.95
N SER A 159 -5.59 1.52 8.16
CA SER A 159 -5.54 2.91 8.59
C SER A 159 -6.80 3.65 8.16
N SER A 160 -7.29 4.52 9.02
CA SER A 160 -8.29 5.49 8.62
C SER A 160 -7.63 6.65 7.89
N SER A 161 -8.16 7.02 6.73
CA SER A 161 -7.66 8.13 5.94
C SER A 161 -8.83 8.95 5.38
N PRO A 162 -8.71 10.29 5.32
CA PRO A 162 -7.65 11.07 5.93
C PRO A 162 -7.88 11.25 7.43
N CYS A 163 -6.90 10.93 8.23
CA CYS A 163 -6.92 11.32 9.63
C CYS A 163 -6.42 12.76 9.74
N PRO A 164 -7.20 13.69 10.30
CA PRO A 164 -6.74 15.06 10.48
C PRO A 164 -5.58 15.18 11.48
N CYS A 165 -5.33 14.13 12.24
CA CYS A 165 -4.16 14.07 13.12
C CYS A 165 -2.94 13.64 12.33
N TRP A 166 -2.22 14.59 11.79
CA TRP A 166 -1.08 14.38 10.89
C TRP A 166 0.07 13.54 11.45
N SER A 167 0.16 13.44 12.75
CA SER A 167 1.32 12.82 13.39
C SER A 167 1.15 11.34 13.71
N ASN A 168 -0.09 10.84 13.76
CA ASN A 168 -0.34 9.47 14.20
C ASN A 168 -1.29 8.75 13.27
N LYS A 169 -0.74 7.81 12.50
CA LYS A 169 -1.55 6.84 11.76
C LYS A 169 -2.22 5.91 12.76
N THR A 170 -3.53 5.74 12.60
CA THR A 170 -4.28 4.79 13.41
C THR A 170 -4.45 3.51 12.63
N PHE A 171 -4.04 2.40 13.21
CA PHE A 171 -4.08 1.08 12.59
C PHE A 171 -5.03 0.16 13.32
N TYR A 172 -5.64 -0.76 12.59
CA TYR A 172 -6.59 -1.74 13.09
C TYR A 172 -6.11 -3.15 12.74
N PRO A 173 -5.25 -3.79 13.58
CA PRO A 173 -4.76 -5.13 13.25
C PRO A 173 -5.80 -6.21 13.45
N GLU A 174 -6.42 -6.27 14.62
CA GLU A 174 -7.39 -7.32 14.99
C GLU A 174 -8.78 -6.76 15.22
N GLU A 175 -8.86 -5.61 15.89
CA GLU A 175 -10.11 -4.93 16.16
C GLU A 175 -10.04 -3.49 15.68
N PRO A 176 -11.11 -2.95 15.11
CA PRO A 176 -11.12 -1.55 14.70
C PRO A 176 -11.07 -0.66 15.92
N PHE A 177 -10.09 0.19 15.98
CA PHE A 177 -10.05 1.31 16.91
C PHE A 177 -9.96 2.62 16.13
N LEU A 178 -10.45 3.68 16.71
CA LEU A 178 -10.55 4.95 16.03
C LEU A 178 -9.30 5.80 16.23
N CYS A 179 -8.96 6.58 15.22
CA CYS A 179 -8.15 7.76 15.45
C CYS A 179 -8.88 8.67 16.42
N HIS A 180 -8.14 9.29 17.36
CA HIS A 180 -8.72 10.19 18.36
C HIS A 180 -9.58 11.30 17.79
N CYS A 181 -9.30 11.74 16.57
CA CYS A 181 -10.08 12.75 15.87
C CYS A 181 -11.52 12.33 15.58
N TYR A 182 -11.83 11.03 15.53
CA TYR A 182 -13.19 10.52 15.35
C TYR A 182 -13.91 10.28 16.68
N MET A 183 -13.19 10.20 17.79
CA MET A 183 -13.77 9.96 19.11
C MET A 183 -14.32 11.21 19.76
N SER A 184 -13.94 12.37 19.27
CA SER A 184 -14.37 13.68 19.80
C SER A 184 -15.56 14.28 19.06
N ALA A 185 -16.16 13.56 18.12
CA ALA A 185 -17.30 14.04 17.35
C ALA A 185 -18.63 13.72 18.01
#